data_25b9cfe9c055ebc0ae76a52478d72cbe
#
_entry.id   25b9cfe9c055ebc0ae76a52478d72cbe
#
_cell.length_a   1.000
_cell.length_b   1.000
_cell.length_c   1.000
_cell.angle_alpha   90.00
_cell.angle_beta   90.00
_cell.angle_gamma   90.00
#
_symmetry.space_group_name_H-M   'P 1'
#
loop_
_entity.id
_entity.type
_entity.pdbx_description
1 polymer ?
#
loop_
_entity_poly.entity_id
_entity_poly.type
_entity_poly.pdbx_seq_one_letter_code
_entity_poly.pdbx_strand_id
1 'polypeptide(L)'
;VAPGAEYARKRLFVHTISWMPKNKLDSRVAGDKFCYYDYLGTELQLCEAAGGDNIDINQIYQYIKDIREKYDIYYTTITADPYNVAGIEEKLADICDNFILQNQSPKALSQYIEALSQEFKDGNVAYCGGQEDIFEKAVTGSVMVRNTTGYYSIEKISLRANDNIRIDPLDATLDGFIANYIDNARDVVNGDDALSAWEDMFGGD
;
A
#
# COMPACT_ATOMS: atom_id res chain seq x y z
N VAL A 1 13.12 -12.30 -26.48
CA VAL A 1 13.42 -11.67 -25.20
C VAL A 1 13.09 -12.69 -24.11
N ALA A 2 14.05 -13.06 -23.26
CA ALA A 2 13.79 -14.01 -22.18
C ALA A 2 12.73 -13.44 -21.23
N PRO A 3 11.76 -14.26 -20.75
CA PRO A 3 10.66 -13.78 -19.90
C PRO A 3 11.11 -13.01 -18.64
N GLY A 4 12.33 -13.22 -18.15
CA GLY A 4 12.87 -12.48 -17.00
C GLY A 4 13.46 -11.11 -17.30
N ALA A 5 13.67 -10.76 -18.58
CA ALA A 5 14.34 -9.50 -18.91
C ALA A 5 13.41 -8.27 -18.77
N GLU A 6 12.10 -8.46 -18.82
CA GLU A 6 11.12 -7.40 -18.61
C GLU A 6 11.03 -7.04 -17.12
N TYR A 7 11.01 -8.05 -16.25
CA TYR A 7 10.96 -7.82 -14.79
C TYR A 7 12.27 -7.22 -14.25
N ALA A 8 13.42 -7.52 -14.85
CA ALA A 8 14.70 -6.95 -14.44
C ALA A 8 14.78 -5.41 -14.54
N ARG A 9 13.85 -4.78 -15.24
CA ARG A 9 13.77 -3.31 -15.41
C ARG A 9 12.79 -2.64 -14.45
N LYS A 10 11.95 -3.43 -13.75
CA LYS A 10 10.98 -2.88 -12.81
C LYS A 10 11.66 -2.57 -11.49
N ARG A 11 11.38 -1.40 -10.94
CA ARG A 11 11.91 -0.94 -9.65
C ARG A 11 11.05 -1.37 -8.49
N LEU A 12 9.73 -1.44 -8.70
CA LEU A 12 8.75 -1.71 -7.66
C LEU A 12 7.97 -2.97 -7.98
N PHE A 13 7.96 -3.89 -7.02
CA PHE A 13 7.10 -5.07 -7.06
C PHE A 13 6.03 -4.90 -5.98
N VAL A 14 4.78 -4.82 -6.41
CA VAL A 14 3.64 -4.63 -5.52
C VAL A 14 2.91 -5.95 -5.35
N HIS A 15 2.70 -6.35 -4.11
CA HIS A 15 1.84 -7.47 -3.76
C HIS A 15 0.89 -6.99 -2.66
N THR A 16 -0.40 -6.99 -2.94
CA THR A 16 -1.42 -6.54 -2.00
C THR A 16 -2.26 -7.70 -1.50
N ILE A 17 -2.55 -7.69 -0.21
CA ILE A 17 -3.51 -8.60 0.42
C ILE A 17 -4.54 -7.77 1.15
N SER A 18 -5.79 -8.05 0.87
CA SER A 18 -6.93 -7.40 1.52
C SER A 18 -7.55 -8.30 2.59
N TRP A 19 -8.12 -7.71 3.62
CA TRP A 19 -8.89 -8.42 4.65
C TRP A 19 -10.31 -7.90 4.69
N MET A 20 -11.25 -8.84 4.83
CA MET A 20 -12.67 -8.50 4.90
C MET A 20 -13.34 -9.31 6.03
N PRO A 21 -14.21 -8.69 6.85
CA PRO A 21 -15.04 -9.45 7.76
C PRO A 21 -15.90 -10.46 7.00
N LYS A 22 -15.89 -11.73 7.41
CA LYS A 22 -16.58 -12.82 6.71
C LYS A 22 -18.06 -12.50 6.43
N ASN A 23 -18.75 -11.95 7.43
CA ASN A 23 -20.18 -11.63 7.32
C ASN A 23 -20.48 -10.44 6.39
N LYS A 24 -19.46 -9.73 5.92
CA LYS A 24 -19.65 -8.61 4.98
C LYS A 24 -19.46 -9.01 3.51
N LEU A 25 -18.96 -10.22 3.22
CA LEU A 25 -18.60 -10.64 1.87
C LEU A 25 -19.76 -10.50 0.89
N ASP A 26 -20.93 -11.11 1.17
CA ASP A 26 -22.08 -11.08 0.26
C ASP A 26 -22.58 -9.65 0.00
N SER A 27 -22.67 -8.86 1.07
CA SER A 27 -23.11 -7.47 0.96
C SER A 27 -22.11 -6.60 0.18
N ARG A 28 -20.81 -6.92 0.26
CA ARG A 28 -19.77 -6.25 -0.52
C ARG A 28 -19.83 -6.65 -1.99
N VAL A 29 -19.97 -7.92 -2.30
CA VAL A 29 -20.14 -8.40 -3.69
C VAL A 29 -21.34 -7.67 -4.35
N ALA A 30 -22.47 -7.60 -3.65
CA ALA A 30 -23.65 -6.92 -4.17
C ALA A 30 -23.49 -5.40 -4.29
N GLY A 31 -22.87 -4.75 -3.30
CA GLY A 31 -22.72 -3.30 -3.23
C GLY A 31 -21.63 -2.77 -4.19
N ASP A 32 -20.49 -3.44 -4.25
CA ASP A 32 -19.34 -3.02 -5.06
C ASP A 32 -19.42 -3.57 -6.50
N LYS A 33 -20.38 -4.45 -6.79
CA LYS A 33 -20.56 -5.14 -8.08
C LYS A 33 -19.28 -5.80 -8.58
N PHE A 34 -18.58 -6.44 -7.66
CA PHE A 34 -17.30 -7.10 -7.90
C PHE A 34 -17.29 -8.47 -7.22
N CYS A 35 -16.83 -9.50 -7.94
CA CYS A 35 -16.84 -10.88 -7.45
C CYS A 35 -15.63 -11.15 -6.54
N TYR A 36 -15.70 -10.74 -5.29
CA TYR A 36 -14.64 -10.99 -4.30
C TYR A 36 -14.38 -12.48 -4.03
N TYR A 37 -15.34 -13.36 -4.35
CA TYR A 37 -15.17 -14.80 -4.17
C TYR A 37 -14.01 -15.38 -4.97
N ASP A 38 -13.73 -14.83 -6.14
CA ASP A 38 -12.70 -15.33 -7.05
C ASP A 38 -11.27 -15.07 -6.50
N TYR A 39 -11.15 -14.22 -5.47
CA TYR A 39 -9.86 -13.79 -4.89
C TYR A 39 -9.62 -14.36 -3.49
N LEU A 40 -10.55 -15.20 -2.99
CA LEU A 40 -10.41 -15.79 -1.65
C LEU A 40 -9.19 -16.70 -1.57
N GLY A 41 -8.38 -16.48 -0.53
CA GLY A 41 -7.14 -17.24 -0.30
C GLY A 41 -5.94 -16.78 -1.14
N THR A 42 -6.14 -15.87 -2.10
CA THR A 42 -5.07 -15.24 -2.89
C THR A 42 -4.88 -13.78 -2.50
N GLU A 43 -5.70 -12.88 -3.03
CA GLU A 43 -5.63 -11.45 -2.75
C GLU A 43 -6.57 -10.99 -1.62
N LEU A 44 -7.51 -11.83 -1.24
CA LEU A 44 -8.49 -11.56 -0.18
C LEU A 44 -8.49 -12.65 0.89
N GLN A 45 -8.36 -12.22 2.13
CA GLN A 45 -8.50 -13.05 3.32
C GLN A 45 -9.77 -12.68 4.10
N LEU A 46 -10.45 -13.67 4.65
CA LEU A 46 -11.62 -13.42 5.49
C LEU A 46 -11.24 -13.41 6.96
N CYS A 47 -11.72 -12.42 7.70
CA CYS A 47 -11.64 -12.38 9.15
C CYS A 47 -12.87 -13.04 9.75
N GLU A 48 -12.64 -14.10 10.52
CA GLU A 48 -13.68 -14.88 11.22
C GLU A 48 -13.75 -14.54 12.71
N ALA A 49 -12.77 -13.82 13.26
CA ALA A 49 -12.73 -13.42 14.66
C ALA A 49 -13.94 -12.57 15.05
N ALA A 50 -14.29 -12.58 16.33
CA ALA A 50 -15.43 -11.83 16.88
C ALA A 50 -16.76 -12.05 16.10
N GLY A 51 -16.98 -13.29 15.64
CA GLY A 51 -18.19 -13.65 14.89
C GLY A 51 -18.17 -13.25 13.41
N GLY A 52 -17.05 -12.75 12.88
CA GLY A 52 -16.89 -12.41 11.46
C GLY A 52 -17.45 -11.04 11.07
N ASP A 53 -17.68 -10.15 12.03
CA ASP A 53 -18.24 -8.81 11.79
C ASP A 53 -17.17 -7.70 11.69
N ASN A 54 -15.96 -7.96 12.20
CA ASN A 54 -14.88 -6.99 12.27
C ASN A 54 -13.59 -7.54 11.67
N ILE A 55 -12.67 -6.63 11.33
CA ILE A 55 -11.29 -6.97 11.00
C ILE A 55 -10.55 -7.37 12.28
N ASP A 56 -9.85 -8.49 12.23
CA ASP A 56 -8.94 -8.90 13.29
C ASP A 56 -7.51 -8.51 12.95
N ILE A 57 -7.05 -7.47 13.62
CA ILE A 57 -5.70 -6.94 13.41
C ILE A 57 -4.60 -7.95 13.79
N ASN A 58 -4.85 -8.86 14.74
CA ASN A 58 -3.88 -9.92 15.06
C ASN A 58 -3.77 -10.96 13.95
N GLN A 59 -4.83 -11.21 13.18
CA GLN A 59 -4.78 -12.08 12.01
C GLN A 59 -3.88 -11.45 10.92
N ILE A 60 -3.95 -10.13 10.73
CA ILE A 60 -3.06 -9.39 9.81
C ILE A 60 -1.61 -9.52 10.27
N TYR A 61 -1.33 -9.27 11.55
CA TYR A 61 0.01 -9.41 12.11
C TYR A 61 0.56 -10.83 11.93
N GLN A 62 -0.24 -11.85 12.24
CA GLN A 62 0.18 -13.24 12.07
C GLN A 62 0.52 -13.56 10.61
N TYR A 63 -0.29 -13.08 9.67
CA TYR A 63 -0.03 -13.24 8.25
C TYR A 63 1.32 -12.61 7.82
N ILE A 64 1.61 -11.39 8.28
CA ILE A 64 2.88 -10.70 7.99
C ILE A 64 4.06 -11.53 8.52
N LYS A 65 3.93 -12.06 9.74
CA LYS A 65 4.94 -12.93 10.35
C LYS A 65 5.12 -14.23 9.59
N ASP A 66 4.04 -14.90 9.22
CA ASP A 66 4.06 -16.18 8.49
C ASP A 66 4.73 -16.02 7.10
N ILE A 67 4.45 -14.92 6.39
CA ILE A 67 5.10 -14.62 5.11
C ILE A 67 6.60 -14.39 5.31
N ARG A 68 6.99 -13.62 6.33
CA ARG A 68 8.39 -13.42 6.66
C ARG A 68 9.12 -14.75 6.87
N GLU A 69 8.55 -15.63 7.68
CA GLU A 69 9.15 -16.94 8.00
C GLU A 69 9.15 -17.88 6.78
N LYS A 70 8.05 -17.93 6.02
CA LYS A 70 7.90 -18.86 4.89
C LYS A 70 8.81 -18.54 3.71
N TYR A 71 9.05 -17.26 3.46
CA TYR A 71 9.80 -16.80 2.29
C TYR A 71 11.14 -16.17 2.63
N ASP A 72 11.55 -16.24 3.91
CA ASP A 72 12.77 -15.62 4.41
C ASP A 72 12.85 -14.12 4.05
N ILE A 73 11.73 -13.42 4.21
CA ILE A 73 11.63 -11.99 3.90
C ILE A 73 12.14 -11.18 5.08
N TYR A 74 12.96 -10.18 4.79
CA TYR A 74 13.41 -9.19 5.75
C TYR A 74 12.68 -7.87 5.54
N TYR A 75 12.02 -7.39 6.59
CA TYR A 75 11.34 -6.08 6.55
C TYR A 75 12.30 -4.99 7.02
N THR A 76 12.78 -4.16 6.11
CA THR A 76 13.56 -2.96 6.46
C THR A 76 12.68 -1.91 7.09
N THR A 77 11.54 -1.63 6.46
CA THR A 77 10.61 -0.62 6.96
C THR A 77 9.16 -1.11 6.84
N ILE A 78 8.38 -0.92 7.87
CA ILE A 78 6.92 -1.08 7.86
C ILE A 78 6.30 0.30 8.08
N THR A 79 5.44 0.71 7.16
CA THR A 79 4.67 1.96 7.25
C THR A 79 3.20 1.63 7.47
N ALA A 80 2.54 2.36 8.34
CA ALA A 80 1.14 2.13 8.65
C ALA A 80 0.36 3.42 8.94
N ASP A 81 -0.94 3.39 8.62
CA ASP A 81 -1.88 4.41 9.07
C ASP A 81 -2.09 4.31 10.60
N PRO A 82 -1.86 5.41 11.35
CA PRO A 82 -2.01 5.44 12.81
C PRO A 82 -3.36 4.94 13.33
N TYR A 83 -4.42 5.13 12.55
CA TYR A 83 -5.78 4.78 12.98
C TYR A 83 -6.06 3.27 12.93
N ASN A 84 -5.31 2.53 12.12
CA ASN A 84 -5.62 1.12 11.81
C ASN A 84 -4.69 0.11 12.50
N VAL A 85 -3.66 0.55 13.21
CA VAL A 85 -2.65 -0.34 13.83
C VAL A 85 -2.65 -0.33 15.34
N ALA A 86 -3.59 0.39 15.96
CA ALA A 86 -3.69 0.45 17.43
C ALA A 86 -3.71 -0.95 18.06
N GLY A 87 -2.74 -1.20 18.94
CA GLY A 87 -2.58 -2.46 19.68
C GLY A 87 -1.66 -3.51 19.04
N ILE A 88 -1.08 -3.24 17.86
CA ILE A 88 -0.04 -4.10 17.27
C ILE A 88 1.24 -3.35 16.87
N GLU A 89 1.35 -2.06 17.18
CA GLU A 89 2.51 -1.23 16.82
C GLU A 89 3.82 -1.82 17.34
N GLU A 90 3.86 -2.18 18.62
CA GLU A 90 5.05 -2.79 19.23
C GLU A 90 5.42 -4.11 18.55
N LYS A 91 4.42 -4.94 18.24
CA LYS A 91 4.65 -6.23 17.56
C LYS A 91 5.17 -6.06 16.14
N LEU A 92 4.71 -5.04 15.42
CA LEU A 92 5.22 -4.73 14.07
C LEU A 92 6.62 -4.14 14.14
N ALA A 93 6.91 -3.29 15.12
CA ALA A 93 8.24 -2.74 15.34
C ALA A 93 9.28 -3.82 15.68
N ASP A 94 8.87 -4.92 16.33
CA ASP A 94 9.76 -6.04 16.65
C ASP A 94 10.19 -6.89 15.44
N ILE A 95 9.50 -6.77 14.31
CA ILE A 95 9.77 -7.57 13.11
C ILE A 95 10.37 -6.79 11.94
N CYS A 96 10.67 -5.51 12.13
CA CYS A 96 11.30 -4.64 11.12
C CYS A 96 12.37 -3.76 11.75
N ASP A 97 13.23 -3.15 10.93
CA ASP A 97 14.23 -2.20 11.43
C ASP A 97 13.61 -0.83 11.75
N ASN A 98 12.64 -0.41 10.92
CA ASN A 98 11.99 0.87 11.07
C ASN A 98 10.47 0.68 11.03
N PHE A 99 9.77 1.20 12.03
CA PHE A 99 8.32 1.27 12.04
C PHE A 99 7.87 2.73 11.98
N ILE A 100 7.06 3.08 10.97
CA ILE A 100 6.65 4.46 10.70
C ILE A 100 5.13 4.56 10.72
N LEU A 101 4.61 5.41 11.60
CA LEU A 101 3.21 5.84 11.57
C LEU A 101 3.08 7.02 10.60
N GLN A 102 2.55 6.74 9.41
CA GLN A 102 2.47 7.71 8.32
C GLN A 102 1.30 8.68 8.52
N ASN A 103 1.59 9.97 8.51
CA ASN A 103 0.55 11.00 8.52
C ASN A 103 -0.21 11.00 7.19
N GLN A 104 -1.53 10.78 7.26
CA GLN A 104 -2.42 10.65 6.10
C GLN A 104 -2.94 12.00 5.54
N SER A 105 -2.42 13.14 6.01
CA SER A 105 -2.84 14.44 5.48
C SER A 105 -2.36 14.64 4.03
N PRO A 106 -3.13 15.35 3.17
CA PRO A 106 -2.70 15.64 1.79
C PRO A 106 -1.34 16.33 1.72
N LYS A 107 -1.02 17.19 2.69
CA LYS A 107 0.29 17.86 2.77
C LYS A 107 1.43 16.85 2.95
N ALA A 108 1.25 15.86 3.80
CA ALA A 108 2.27 14.84 4.08
C ALA A 108 2.42 13.83 2.94
N LEU A 109 1.32 13.52 2.23
CA LEU A 109 1.32 12.48 1.19
C LEU A 109 1.61 13.01 -0.22
N SER A 110 1.42 14.31 -0.48
CA SER A 110 1.42 14.88 -1.82
C SER A 110 2.63 14.50 -2.67
N GLN A 111 3.85 14.64 -2.12
CA GLN A 111 5.09 14.32 -2.84
C GLN A 111 5.19 12.83 -3.20
N TYR A 112 4.74 11.95 -2.33
CA TYR A 112 4.77 10.51 -2.56
C TYR A 112 3.71 10.06 -3.56
N ILE A 113 2.54 10.71 -3.57
CA ILE A 113 1.49 10.49 -4.58
C ILE A 113 2.02 10.87 -5.97
N GLU A 114 2.68 12.00 -6.10
CA GLU A 114 3.29 12.41 -7.37
C GLU A 114 4.38 11.43 -7.82
N ALA A 115 5.28 11.06 -6.90
CA ALA A 115 6.36 10.12 -7.19
C ALA A 115 5.83 8.73 -7.59
N LEU A 116 4.88 8.16 -6.84
CA LEU A 116 4.26 6.89 -7.17
C LEU A 116 3.52 6.94 -8.51
N SER A 117 2.77 8.03 -8.76
CA SER A 117 2.11 8.25 -10.06
C SER A 117 3.11 8.27 -11.22
N GLN A 118 4.31 8.83 -11.01
CA GLN A 118 5.35 8.82 -12.02
C GLN A 118 5.92 7.42 -12.25
N GLU A 119 6.15 6.62 -11.19
CA GLU A 119 6.60 5.23 -11.32
C GLU A 119 5.60 4.37 -12.13
N PHE A 120 4.28 4.58 -11.94
CA PHE A 120 3.28 3.94 -12.79
C PHE A 120 3.36 4.37 -14.26
N LYS A 121 3.49 5.68 -14.52
CA LYS A 121 3.60 6.22 -15.90
C LYS A 121 4.84 5.72 -16.62
N ASP A 122 5.95 5.60 -15.90
CA ASP A 122 7.23 5.13 -16.45
C ASP A 122 7.27 3.60 -16.62
N GLY A 123 6.21 2.91 -16.19
CA GLY A 123 6.12 1.44 -16.25
C GLY A 123 7.10 0.74 -15.32
N ASN A 124 7.52 1.39 -14.24
CA ASN A 124 8.44 0.84 -13.25
C ASN A 124 7.74 -0.02 -12.19
N VAL A 125 6.41 -0.06 -12.19
CA VAL A 125 5.62 -0.85 -11.23
C VAL A 125 5.24 -2.17 -11.85
N ALA A 126 5.52 -3.26 -11.15
CA ALA A 126 4.99 -4.59 -11.43
C ALA A 126 4.16 -5.05 -10.23
N TYR A 127 3.03 -5.68 -10.47
CA TYR A 127 2.20 -6.24 -9.42
C TYR A 127 1.81 -7.68 -9.73
N CYS A 128 1.56 -8.46 -8.67
CA CYS A 128 1.09 -9.82 -8.79
C CYS A 128 -0.43 -9.79 -8.83
N GLY A 129 -1.00 -10.21 -9.95
CA GLY A 129 -2.46 -10.30 -10.15
C GLY A 129 -2.78 -10.65 -11.59
N GLY A 130 -4.00 -11.09 -11.80
CA GLY A 130 -4.57 -11.29 -13.14
C GLY A 130 -5.16 -10.00 -13.70
N GLN A 131 -5.85 -10.10 -14.82
CA GLN A 131 -6.66 -8.98 -15.31
C GLN A 131 -7.88 -8.78 -14.40
N GLU A 132 -8.21 -7.51 -14.10
CA GLU A 132 -9.35 -7.12 -13.28
C GLU A 132 -9.27 -7.59 -11.81
N ASP A 133 -8.08 -7.74 -11.25
CA ASP A 133 -7.89 -8.07 -9.85
C ASP A 133 -8.28 -6.91 -8.89
N ILE A 134 -8.22 -7.19 -7.58
CA ILE A 134 -8.60 -6.21 -6.53
C ILE A 134 -7.70 -4.97 -6.62
N PHE A 135 -6.41 -5.16 -6.87
CA PHE A 135 -5.46 -4.05 -6.96
C PHE A 135 -5.68 -3.22 -8.23
N GLU A 136 -5.83 -3.84 -9.39
CA GLU A 136 -6.11 -3.14 -10.65
C GLU A 136 -7.39 -2.33 -10.56
N LYS A 137 -8.43 -2.90 -9.93
CA LYS A 137 -9.69 -2.18 -9.68
C LYS A 137 -9.49 -0.97 -8.77
N ALA A 138 -8.64 -1.06 -7.75
CA ALA A 138 -8.32 0.06 -6.88
C ALA A 138 -7.59 1.18 -7.64
N VAL A 139 -6.61 0.83 -8.47
CA VAL A 139 -5.84 1.79 -9.29
C VAL A 139 -6.73 2.45 -10.33
N THR A 140 -7.45 1.66 -11.13
CA THR A 140 -8.33 2.19 -12.20
C THR A 140 -9.55 2.92 -11.68
N GLY A 141 -9.97 2.63 -10.46
CA GLY A 141 -11.07 3.28 -9.76
C GLY A 141 -10.67 4.53 -8.97
N SER A 142 -9.44 4.98 -9.08
CA SER A 142 -8.90 6.13 -8.37
C SER A 142 -8.52 7.29 -9.31
N VAL A 143 -8.44 8.48 -8.76
CA VAL A 143 -7.98 9.69 -9.44
C VAL A 143 -7.11 10.52 -8.50
N MET A 144 -6.04 11.08 -9.03
CA MET A 144 -5.22 12.05 -8.32
C MET A 144 -5.86 13.44 -8.45
N VAL A 145 -6.25 14.03 -7.32
CA VAL A 145 -6.90 15.34 -7.25
C VAL A 145 -6.01 16.35 -6.55
N ARG A 146 -5.89 17.53 -7.12
CA ARG A 146 -5.17 18.63 -6.50
C ARG A 146 -6.13 19.53 -5.75
N ASN A 147 -5.93 19.70 -4.45
CA ASN A 147 -6.77 20.56 -3.62
C ASN A 147 -6.46 22.07 -3.82
N THR A 148 -7.23 22.93 -3.20
CA THR A 148 -7.08 24.39 -3.30
C THR A 148 -5.77 24.92 -2.72
N THR A 149 -5.13 24.18 -1.83
CA THR A 149 -3.81 24.51 -1.25
C THR A 149 -2.65 23.97 -2.07
N GLY A 150 -2.93 23.29 -3.17
CA GLY A 150 -1.93 22.80 -4.11
C GLY A 150 -1.43 21.37 -3.84
N TYR A 151 -1.89 20.71 -2.77
CA TYR A 151 -1.50 19.34 -2.43
C TYR A 151 -2.36 18.31 -3.16
N TYR A 152 -1.77 17.15 -3.46
CA TYR A 152 -2.48 16.03 -4.06
C TYR A 152 -3.08 15.10 -3.02
N SER A 153 -4.20 14.51 -3.38
CA SER A 153 -4.85 13.37 -2.71
C SER A 153 -5.26 12.32 -3.73
N ILE A 154 -5.41 11.08 -3.29
CA ILE A 154 -6.02 10.01 -4.08
C ILE A 154 -7.49 9.96 -3.69
N GLU A 155 -8.37 10.04 -4.69
CA GLU A 155 -9.82 10.00 -4.47
C GLU A 155 -10.46 8.93 -5.36
N LYS A 156 -11.62 8.46 -4.95
CA LYS A 156 -12.41 7.52 -5.74
C LYS A 156 -13.03 8.22 -6.95
N ILE A 157 -12.96 7.58 -8.11
CA ILE A 157 -13.67 8.06 -9.29
C ILE A 157 -15.16 7.84 -9.05
N SER A 158 -15.91 8.92 -8.86
CA SER A 158 -17.36 8.88 -8.72
C SER A 158 -18.00 8.98 -10.11
N LEU A 159 -18.04 7.88 -10.86
CA LEU A 159 -18.69 7.83 -12.18
C LEU A 159 -20.21 7.72 -12.07
N ARG A 160 -20.74 7.16 -10.98
CA ARG A 160 -22.17 7.06 -10.66
C ARG A 160 -22.38 7.04 -9.15
N ALA A 161 -23.51 7.51 -8.68
CA ALA A 161 -23.87 7.60 -7.25
C ALA A 161 -23.87 6.27 -6.46
N ASN A 162 -23.70 5.14 -7.14
CA ASN A 162 -23.76 3.78 -6.57
C ASN A 162 -22.48 2.94 -6.79
N ASP A 163 -21.39 3.54 -7.28
CA ASP A 163 -20.15 2.79 -7.47
C ASP A 163 -19.31 2.85 -6.19
N ASN A 164 -19.37 1.78 -5.38
CA ASN A 164 -18.58 1.63 -4.16
C ASN A 164 -17.17 1.10 -4.48
N ILE A 165 -16.38 1.89 -5.19
CA ILE A 165 -15.00 1.55 -5.51
C ILE A 165 -14.18 1.54 -4.20
N ARG A 166 -13.34 0.51 -4.04
CA ARG A 166 -12.40 0.38 -2.93
C ARG A 166 -11.01 0.72 -3.41
N ILE A 167 -10.41 1.75 -2.81
CA ILE A 167 -9.03 2.17 -3.12
C ILE A 167 -8.04 1.79 -2.02
N ASP A 168 -8.51 1.12 -0.97
CA ASP A 168 -7.68 0.70 0.17
C ASP A 168 -6.38 -0.04 -0.23
N PRO A 169 -6.36 -0.93 -1.26
CA PRO A 169 -5.12 -1.55 -1.73
C PRO A 169 -4.12 -0.54 -2.33
N LEU A 170 -4.60 0.53 -2.98
CA LEU A 170 -3.73 1.58 -3.50
C LEU A 170 -3.20 2.47 -2.37
N ASP A 171 -4.03 2.79 -1.37
CA ASP A 171 -3.60 3.55 -0.19
C ASP A 171 -2.51 2.78 0.58
N ALA A 172 -2.70 1.46 0.78
CA ALA A 172 -1.68 0.61 1.39
C ALA A 172 -0.40 0.52 0.53
N THR A 173 -0.53 0.53 -0.80
CA THR A 173 0.62 0.57 -1.71
C THR A 173 1.37 1.89 -1.59
N LEU A 174 0.67 3.00 -1.42
CA LEU A 174 1.30 4.30 -1.17
C LEU A 174 2.10 4.27 0.14
N ASP A 175 1.54 3.72 1.22
CA ASP A 175 2.27 3.59 2.49
C ASP A 175 3.52 2.72 2.34
N GLY A 176 3.44 1.59 1.63
CA GLY A 176 4.60 0.76 1.32
C GLY A 176 5.63 1.45 0.40
N PHE A 177 5.16 2.26 -0.55
CA PHE A 177 6.02 3.06 -1.41
C PHE A 177 6.78 4.13 -0.62
N ILE A 178 6.15 4.77 0.36
CA ILE A 178 6.80 5.74 1.25
C ILE A 178 7.97 5.09 1.99
N ALA A 179 7.78 3.87 2.51
CA ALA A 179 8.85 3.10 3.15
C ALA A 179 10.04 2.92 2.18
N ASN A 180 9.77 2.42 0.98
CA ASN A 180 10.80 2.23 -0.05
C ASN A 180 11.48 3.54 -0.47
N TYR A 181 10.71 4.62 -0.59
CA TYR A 181 11.24 5.94 -0.95
C TYR A 181 12.20 6.48 0.12
N ILE A 182 11.85 6.33 1.41
CA ILE A 182 12.69 6.74 2.53
C ILE A 182 13.96 5.88 2.61
N ASP A 183 13.84 4.56 2.43
CA ASP A 183 14.99 3.65 2.49
C ASP A 183 15.97 3.93 1.34
N ASN A 184 15.47 4.13 0.12
CA ASN A 184 16.32 4.51 -1.02
C ASN A 184 17.00 5.88 -0.82
N ALA A 185 16.32 6.83 -0.21
CA ALA A 185 16.92 8.11 0.13
C ALA A 185 18.07 7.95 1.15
N ARG A 186 17.90 7.05 2.13
CA ARG A 186 18.97 6.74 3.11
C ARG A 186 20.18 6.05 2.48
N ASP A 187 19.97 5.16 1.53
CA ASP A 187 21.07 4.48 0.80
C ASP A 187 21.90 5.44 -0.04
N VAL A 188 21.25 6.45 -0.64
CA VAL A 188 21.94 7.55 -1.34
C VAL A 188 22.72 8.43 -0.34
N VAL A 189 22.23 8.58 0.88
CA VAL A 189 22.86 9.39 1.95
C VAL A 189 24.11 8.74 2.55
N ASN A 190 24.31 7.42 2.41
CA ASN A 190 25.54 6.75 2.86
C ASN A 190 26.75 6.94 1.91
N GLY A 191 26.62 7.64 0.80
CA GLY A 191 27.72 8.18 0.01
C GLY A 191 28.11 9.59 0.48
N ASP A 192 29.41 9.93 0.50
CA ASP A 192 29.95 11.19 1.04
C ASP A 192 29.34 12.51 0.49
N ASP A 193 28.53 12.44 -0.59
CA ASP A 193 27.83 13.58 -1.20
C ASP A 193 26.39 13.80 -0.68
N ALA A 194 25.91 12.97 0.17
CA ALA A 194 24.48 12.89 0.45
C ALA A 194 24.01 13.67 1.68
N LEU A 195 24.91 14.02 2.59
CA LEU A 195 24.60 14.94 3.70
C LEU A 195 24.20 16.32 3.18
N SER A 196 24.88 16.82 2.15
CA SER A 196 24.56 18.12 1.53
C SER A 196 23.23 18.12 0.80
N ALA A 197 22.88 17.02 0.12
CA ALA A 197 21.60 16.87 -0.58
C ALA A 197 20.42 16.77 0.41
N TRP A 198 20.65 16.22 1.58
CA TRP A 198 19.63 16.13 2.64
C TRP A 198 19.41 17.50 3.31
N GLU A 199 20.47 18.25 3.58
CA GLU A 199 20.42 19.62 4.10
C GLU A 199 19.76 20.59 3.12
N ASP A 200 20.00 20.43 1.81
CA ASP A 200 19.35 21.21 0.76
C ASP A 200 17.85 20.89 0.57
N MET A 201 17.43 19.65 0.84
CA MET A 201 16.02 19.24 0.74
C MET A 201 15.18 19.52 1.99
N PHE A 202 15.78 19.53 3.15
CA PHE A 202 15.05 19.55 4.45
C PHE A 202 15.59 20.57 5.47
N GLY A 203 16.67 21.26 5.19
CA GLY A 203 17.35 22.22 6.06
C GLY A 203 16.93 23.69 5.85
N GLY A 204 15.75 23.95 5.36
CA GLY A 204 15.18 25.30 5.26
C GLY A 204 14.50 25.69 6.57
N ASP A 205 15.03 26.75 7.25
CA ASP A 205 14.47 27.46 8.41
C ASP A 205 12.98 27.83 8.28
#